data_6eca4d3cc802dc41530b10ec2682933d
#
_entry.id   6eca4d3cc802dc41530b10ec2682933d
#
_cell.length_a   1.000
_cell.length_b   1.000
_cell.length_c   1.000
_cell.angle_alpha   90.00
_cell.angle_beta   90.00
_cell.angle_gamma   90.00
#
_symmetry.space_group_name_H-M   'P 1'
#
loop_
_entity.id
_entity.type
_entity.pdbx_description
1 polymer ?
#
loop_
_entity_poly.entity_id
_entity_poly.type
_entity_poly.pdbx_seq_one_letter_code
_entity_poly.pdbx_strand_id
1 'polypeptide(L)'
;YLISMVLIGVVVVKKVQSMDDYYLGGRSFGPLVLMATVCATIIGGSGLMGRAGVAYSSGFKAIMTALPYLLGMFIFSGFAGRISAVGTTFHVTSIPDLCEQRFGKTTKVILGGLIAFTMMGTVASQVTATATIINMLGNEIGISYEMGALIACVVFIVYTATSGLFGVIYTDAVSYTHLRAH
;
A
#
# COMPACT_ATOMS: atom_id res chain seq x y z
N TYR A 1 7.34 15.68 5.35
CA TYR A 1 6.71 14.59 4.63
C TYR A 1 5.36 14.19 5.25
N LEU A 2 5.29 13.83 6.57
CA LEU A 2 4.03 13.44 7.22
C LEU A 2 2.97 14.53 7.16
N ILE A 3 3.36 15.79 7.40
CA ILE A 3 2.46 16.95 7.31
C ILE A 3 1.95 17.13 5.87
N SER A 4 2.80 16.98 4.86
CA SER A 4 2.38 17.09 3.46
C SER A 4 1.40 15.99 3.06
N MET A 5 1.56 14.76 3.56
CA MET A 5 0.60 13.68 3.35
C MET A 5 -0.78 14.01 3.92
N VAL A 6 -0.82 14.52 5.15
CA VAL A 6 -2.10 14.92 5.78
C VAL A 6 -2.75 16.06 5.02
N LEU A 7 -1.99 17.07 4.58
CA LEU A 7 -2.51 18.18 3.78
C LEU A 7 -3.09 17.70 2.44
N ILE A 8 -2.39 16.82 1.73
CA ILE A 8 -2.91 16.22 0.49
C ILE A 8 -4.20 15.45 0.78
N GLY A 9 -4.25 14.67 1.86
CA GLY A 9 -5.44 13.94 2.28
C GLY A 9 -6.65 14.86 2.47
N VAL A 10 -6.48 15.96 3.19
CA VAL A 10 -7.55 16.96 3.43
C VAL A 10 -8.02 17.63 2.14
N VAL A 11 -7.12 17.94 1.22
CA VAL A 11 -7.49 18.55 -0.07
C VAL A 11 -8.25 17.56 -0.96
N VAL A 12 -7.82 16.31 -0.95
CA VAL A 12 -8.36 15.26 -1.82
C VAL A 12 -9.69 14.70 -1.30
N VAL A 13 -9.97 14.84 0.00
CA VAL A 13 -11.23 14.35 0.60
C VAL A 13 -12.47 14.88 -0.13
N LYS A 14 -12.41 16.10 -0.67
CA LYS A 14 -13.50 16.71 -1.45
C LYS A 14 -13.81 15.98 -2.76
N LYS A 15 -12.90 15.14 -3.24
CA LYS A 15 -13.08 14.33 -4.47
C LYS A 15 -13.73 12.99 -4.19
N VAL A 16 -13.77 12.55 -2.95
CA VAL A 16 -14.38 11.27 -2.53
C VAL A 16 -15.86 11.51 -2.29
N GLN A 17 -16.70 11.18 -3.25
CA GLN A 17 -18.14 11.38 -3.18
C GLN A 17 -18.94 10.06 -3.10
N SER A 18 -18.29 8.93 -3.40
CA SER A 18 -18.91 7.61 -3.41
C SER A 18 -18.00 6.55 -2.77
N MET A 19 -18.57 5.39 -2.44
CA MET A 19 -17.80 4.24 -1.99
C MET A 19 -16.83 3.73 -3.07
N ASP A 20 -17.21 3.82 -4.34
CA ASP A 20 -16.33 3.48 -5.46
C ASP A 20 -15.14 4.43 -5.55
N ASP A 21 -15.34 5.71 -5.26
CA ASP A 21 -14.23 6.66 -5.17
C ASP A 21 -13.30 6.31 -4.02
N TYR A 22 -13.86 5.97 -2.86
CA TYR A 22 -13.06 5.63 -1.68
C TYR A 22 -12.22 4.38 -1.85
N TYR A 23 -12.80 3.29 -2.41
CA TYR A 23 -12.12 2.00 -2.54
C TYR A 23 -11.38 1.79 -3.87
N LEU A 24 -11.87 2.39 -4.96
CA LEU A 24 -11.35 2.15 -6.32
C LEU A 24 -10.81 3.42 -6.99
N GLY A 25 -10.84 4.56 -6.29
CA GLY A 25 -10.43 5.84 -6.87
C GLY A 25 -11.26 6.25 -8.09
N GLY A 26 -12.55 5.89 -8.10
CA GLY A 26 -13.46 6.18 -9.21
C GLY A 26 -13.04 5.55 -10.54
N ARG A 27 -12.11 4.61 -10.55
CA ARG A 27 -11.52 3.96 -11.75
C ARG A 27 -11.01 4.95 -12.80
N SER A 28 -10.60 6.15 -12.36
CA SER A 28 -10.28 7.29 -13.24
C SER A 28 -8.78 7.50 -13.48
N PHE A 29 -7.93 6.69 -12.88
CA PHE A 29 -6.49 6.88 -12.94
C PHE A 29 -5.87 6.28 -14.19
N GLY A 30 -4.99 7.05 -14.83
CA GLY A 30 -4.23 6.59 -15.98
C GLY A 30 -3.10 5.60 -15.61
N PRO A 31 -2.57 4.86 -16.61
CA PRO A 31 -1.60 3.79 -16.38
C PRO A 31 -0.30 4.26 -15.73
N LEU A 32 0.16 5.47 -16.01
CA LEU A 32 1.36 6.03 -15.39
C LEU A 32 1.20 6.27 -13.89
N VAL A 33 0.03 6.76 -13.48
CA VAL A 33 -0.28 7.01 -12.06
C VAL A 33 -0.40 5.69 -11.31
N LEU A 34 -1.09 4.70 -11.91
CA LEU A 34 -1.18 3.36 -11.34
C LEU A 34 0.19 2.68 -11.22
N MET A 35 1.05 2.85 -12.23
CA MET A 35 2.42 2.35 -12.17
C MET A 35 3.21 3.01 -11.04
N ALA A 36 3.09 4.32 -10.86
CA ALA A 36 3.73 5.05 -9.77
C ALA A 36 3.28 4.54 -8.40
N THR A 37 1.97 4.31 -8.21
CA THR A 37 1.41 3.74 -6.97
C THR A 37 1.94 2.34 -6.70
N VAL A 38 1.96 1.46 -7.70
CA VAL A 38 2.52 0.10 -7.55
C VAL A 38 4.00 0.18 -7.16
N CYS A 39 4.80 1.01 -7.83
CA CYS A 39 6.20 1.21 -7.50
C CYS A 39 6.39 1.75 -6.07
N ALA A 40 5.63 2.77 -5.68
CA ALA A 40 5.69 3.35 -4.34
C ALA A 40 5.32 2.33 -3.25
N THR A 41 4.31 1.49 -3.50
CA THR A 41 3.91 0.41 -2.59
C THR A 41 5.02 -0.63 -2.41
N ILE A 42 5.72 -0.99 -3.49
CA ILE A 42 6.82 -1.97 -3.46
C ILE A 42 8.05 -1.40 -2.74
N ILE A 43 8.36 -0.13 -2.98
CA ILE A 43 9.54 0.57 -2.45
C ILE A 43 9.25 1.21 -1.09
N GLY A 44 8.06 1.05 -0.53
CA GLY A 44 7.67 1.62 0.77
C GLY A 44 8.65 1.32 1.91
N GLY A 45 8.50 2.00 3.04
CA GLY A 45 9.46 1.97 4.16
C GLY A 45 9.88 0.57 4.61
N SER A 46 8.92 -0.36 4.76
CA SER A 46 9.23 -1.76 5.09
C SER A 46 9.92 -2.51 3.95
N GLY A 47 9.57 -2.18 2.70
CA GLY A 47 10.22 -2.75 1.51
C GLY A 47 11.68 -2.35 1.39
N LEU A 48 11.99 -1.08 1.63
CA LEU A 48 13.34 -0.56 1.55
C LEU A 48 14.19 -1.00 2.75
N MET A 49 13.75 -0.71 3.98
CA MET A 49 14.52 -1.02 5.19
C MET A 49 14.54 -2.53 5.47
N GLY A 50 13.41 -3.22 5.31
CA GLY A 50 13.33 -4.66 5.56
C GLY A 50 14.18 -5.46 4.57
N ARG A 51 14.15 -5.14 3.29
CA ARG A 51 14.99 -5.82 2.28
C ARG A 51 16.46 -5.48 2.42
N ALA A 52 16.80 -4.24 2.76
CA ALA A 52 18.19 -3.87 3.06
C ALA A 52 18.72 -4.65 4.27
N GLY A 53 17.92 -4.77 5.34
CA GLY A 53 18.26 -5.56 6.52
C GLY A 53 18.46 -7.05 6.20
N VAL A 54 17.58 -7.64 5.40
CA VAL A 54 17.72 -9.04 4.94
C VAL A 54 18.95 -9.20 4.05
N ALA A 55 19.22 -8.25 3.16
CA ALA A 55 20.41 -8.29 2.30
C ALA A 55 21.69 -8.20 3.13
N TYR A 56 21.71 -7.33 4.16
CA TYR A 56 22.83 -7.20 5.06
C TYR A 56 23.09 -8.48 5.89
N SER A 57 22.03 -9.08 6.43
CA SER A 57 22.15 -10.26 7.30
C SER A 57 22.34 -11.59 6.55
N SER A 58 21.72 -11.72 5.38
CA SER A 58 21.66 -12.98 4.62
C SER A 58 22.40 -12.95 3.29
N GLY A 59 22.96 -11.79 2.91
CA GLY A 59 23.70 -11.62 1.66
C GLY A 59 22.86 -11.95 0.44
N PHE A 60 23.43 -12.71 -0.49
CA PHE A 60 22.81 -13.03 -1.77
C PHE A 60 21.47 -13.81 -1.64
N LYS A 61 21.23 -14.47 -0.51
CA LYS A 61 19.94 -15.16 -0.26
C LYS A 61 18.75 -14.21 -0.27
N ALA A 62 18.96 -12.91 -0.04
CA ALA A 62 17.90 -11.89 -0.12
C ALA A 62 17.22 -11.85 -1.51
N ILE A 63 17.95 -12.20 -2.58
CA ILE A 63 17.39 -12.28 -3.93
C ILE A 63 16.27 -13.34 -4.01
N MET A 64 16.41 -14.43 -3.26
CA MET A 64 15.41 -15.50 -3.22
C MET A 64 14.07 -15.02 -2.64
N THR A 65 14.05 -13.96 -1.85
CA THR A 65 12.81 -13.35 -1.34
C THR A 65 12.14 -12.42 -2.36
N ALA A 66 12.90 -11.81 -3.25
CA ALA A 66 12.41 -10.89 -4.26
C ALA A 66 11.92 -11.59 -5.55
N LEU A 67 12.58 -12.68 -5.95
CA LEU A 67 12.28 -13.41 -7.17
C LEU A 67 10.82 -13.90 -7.26
N PRO A 68 10.25 -14.58 -6.24
CA PRO A 68 8.87 -15.05 -6.31
C PRO A 68 7.87 -13.91 -6.48
N TYR A 69 8.15 -12.75 -5.85
CA TYR A 69 7.33 -11.56 -5.99
C TYR A 69 7.33 -11.02 -7.43
N LEU A 70 8.52 -10.88 -8.03
CA LEU A 70 8.66 -10.41 -9.41
C LEU A 70 8.01 -11.39 -10.40
N LEU A 71 8.22 -12.69 -10.23
CA LEU A 71 7.58 -13.70 -11.06
C LEU A 71 6.05 -13.67 -10.92
N GLY A 72 5.54 -13.54 -9.70
CA GLY A 72 4.11 -13.38 -9.44
C GLY A 72 3.51 -12.16 -10.15
N MET A 73 4.17 -11.02 -10.08
CA MET A 73 3.76 -9.80 -10.78
C MET A 73 3.77 -9.97 -12.31
N PHE A 74 4.78 -10.64 -12.83
CA PHE A 74 4.89 -10.92 -14.26
C PHE A 74 3.77 -11.84 -14.75
N ILE A 75 3.51 -12.93 -14.04
CA ILE A 75 2.40 -13.84 -14.34
C ILE A 75 1.07 -13.11 -14.24
N PHE A 76 0.85 -12.34 -13.15
CA PHE A 76 -0.38 -11.58 -12.95
C PHE A 76 -0.65 -10.59 -14.08
N SER A 77 0.39 -9.94 -14.62
CA SER A 77 0.24 -8.99 -15.73
C SER A 77 -0.38 -9.63 -16.98
N GLY A 78 -0.09 -10.90 -17.24
CA GLY A 78 -0.70 -11.66 -18.35
C GLY A 78 -2.21 -11.91 -18.18
N PHE A 79 -2.71 -11.88 -16.95
CA PHE A 79 -4.14 -12.06 -16.64
C PHE A 79 -4.88 -10.75 -16.35
N ALA A 80 -4.15 -9.63 -16.20
CA ALA A 80 -4.71 -8.36 -15.77
C ALA A 80 -5.90 -7.88 -16.63
N GLY A 81 -5.81 -8.02 -17.96
CA GLY A 81 -6.91 -7.64 -18.86
C GLY A 81 -8.18 -8.47 -18.65
N ARG A 82 -8.06 -9.77 -18.41
CA ARG A 82 -9.21 -10.66 -18.12
C ARG A 82 -9.83 -10.34 -16.77
N ILE A 83 -9.00 -10.12 -15.75
CA ILE A 83 -9.45 -9.75 -14.41
C ILE A 83 -10.17 -8.40 -14.43
N SER A 84 -9.64 -7.42 -15.17
CA SER A 84 -10.27 -6.11 -15.35
C SER A 84 -11.63 -6.23 -16.05
N ALA A 85 -11.74 -7.01 -17.11
CA ALA A 85 -13.00 -7.23 -17.82
C ALA A 85 -14.08 -7.86 -16.92
N VAL A 86 -13.72 -8.88 -16.14
CA VAL A 86 -14.63 -9.51 -15.17
C VAL A 86 -14.99 -8.51 -14.06
N GLY A 87 -14.01 -7.77 -13.54
CA GLY A 87 -14.22 -6.78 -12.50
C GLY A 87 -15.18 -5.66 -12.90
N THR A 88 -15.13 -5.21 -14.15
CA THR A 88 -16.07 -4.20 -14.68
C THR A 88 -17.45 -4.78 -14.94
N THR A 89 -17.55 -5.99 -15.48
CA THR A 89 -18.82 -6.63 -15.82
C THR A 89 -19.65 -6.97 -14.57
N PHE A 90 -19.00 -7.46 -13.52
CA PHE A 90 -19.68 -7.89 -12.29
C PHE A 90 -19.59 -6.86 -11.15
N HIS A 91 -19.11 -5.64 -11.43
CA HIS A 91 -18.91 -4.59 -10.42
C HIS A 91 -18.14 -5.05 -9.18
N VAL A 92 -17.14 -5.93 -9.40
CA VAL A 92 -16.31 -6.50 -8.33
C VAL A 92 -15.37 -5.43 -7.78
N THR A 93 -15.30 -5.32 -6.45
CA THR A 93 -14.46 -4.33 -5.76
C THR A 93 -13.19 -4.92 -5.16
N SER A 94 -13.17 -6.25 -4.96
CA SER A 94 -12.04 -6.92 -4.32
C SER A 94 -11.75 -8.31 -4.91
N ILE A 95 -10.56 -8.85 -4.66
CA ILE A 95 -10.22 -10.22 -5.08
C ILE A 95 -11.14 -11.27 -4.44
N PRO A 96 -11.52 -11.19 -3.15
CA PRO A 96 -12.53 -12.07 -2.57
C PRO A 96 -13.88 -12.02 -3.29
N ASP A 97 -14.34 -10.84 -3.73
CA ASP A 97 -15.58 -10.71 -4.51
C ASP A 97 -15.47 -11.39 -5.86
N LEU A 98 -14.31 -11.28 -6.52
CA LEU A 98 -14.04 -11.99 -7.77
C LEU A 98 -14.15 -13.51 -7.60
N CYS A 99 -13.59 -14.03 -6.50
CA CYS A 99 -13.65 -15.45 -6.19
C CYS A 99 -15.06 -15.91 -5.80
N GLU A 100 -15.88 -15.04 -5.19
CA GLU A 100 -17.28 -15.34 -4.88
C GLU A 100 -18.08 -15.68 -6.12
N GLN A 101 -17.86 -14.94 -7.22
CA GLN A 101 -18.58 -15.15 -8.48
C GLN A 101 -18.39 -16.56 -9.05
N ARG A 102 -17.28 -17.20 -8.79
CA ARG A 102 -16.96 -18.52 -9.31
C ARG A 102 -17.09 -19.64 -8.29
N PHE A 103 -16.70 -19.40 -7.04
CA PHE A 103 -16.50 -20.42 -6.00
C PHE A 103 -17.47 -20.27 -4.82
N GLY A 104 -18.32 -19.23 -4.85
CA GLY A 104 -19.34 -19.00 -3.83
C GLY A 104 -18.85 -18.25 -2.59
N LYS A 105 -19.83 -17.92 -1.73
CA LYS A 105 -19.67 -17.05 -0.56
C LYS A 105 -18.65 -17.55 0.48
N THR A 106 -18.57 -18.86 0.66
CA THR A 106 -17.62 -19.46 1.62
C THR A 106 -16.17 -19.12 1.24
N THR A 107 -15.84 -19.21 -0.04
CA THR A 107 -14.51 -18.86 -0.56
C THR A 107 -14.20 -17.38 -0.35
N LYS A 108 -15.18 -16.49 -0.55
CA LYS A 108 -15.02 -15.05 -0.26
C LYS A 108 -14.63 -14.81 1.20
N VAL A 109 -15.35 -15.43 2.14
CA VAL A 109 -15.09 -15.22 3.58
C VAL A 109 -13.71 -15.74 3.99
N ILE A 110 -13.36 -16.94 3.55
CA ILE A 110 -12.05 -17.52 3.86
C ILE A 110 -10.91 -16.68 3.26
N LEU A 111 -11.01 -16.34 1.99
CA LEU A 111 -9.99 -15.57 1.29
C LEU A 111 -9.89 -14.14 1.84
N GLY A 112 -11.03 -13.51 2.14
CA GLY A 112 -11.08 -12.20 2.78
C GLY A 112 -10.41 -12.20 4.14
N GLY A 113 -10.65 -13.21 4.96
CA GLY A 113 -10.00 -13.38 6.26
C GLY A 113 -8.48 -13.57 6.16
N LEU A 114 -8.02 -14.39 5.22
CA LEU A 114 -6.59 -14.59 4.96
C LEU A 114 -5.91 -13.31 4.48
N ILE A 115 -6.55 -12.58 3.56
CA ILE A 115 -6.03 -11.29 3.07
C ILE A 115 -5.98 -10.27 4.20
N ALA A 116 -7.04 -10.16 5.01
CA ALA A 116 -7.06 -9.25 6.16
C ALA A 116 -5.93 -9.55 7.14
N PHE A 117 -5.70 -10.82 7.46
CA PHE A 117 -4.62 -11.23 8.34
C PHE A 117 -3.23 -10.87 7.79
N THR A 118 -2.98 -11.12 6.50
CA THR A 118 -1.70 -10.73 5.85
C THR A 118 -1.53 -9.22 5.79
N MET A 119 -2.60 -8.46 5.56
CA MET A 119 -2.55 -7.00 5.53
C MET A 119 -2.26 -6.40 6.91
N MET A 120 -2.75 -7.01 8.01
CA MET A 120 -2.37 -6.61 9.37
C MET A 120 -0.84 -6.69 9.58
N GLY A 121 -0.20 -7.79 9.14
CA GLY A 121 1.26 -7.92 9.19
C GLY A 121 1.98 -6.86 8.35
N THR A 122 1.46 -6.53 7.19
CA THR A 122 2.01 -5.48 6.31
C THR A 122 1.91 -4.11 6.99
N VAL A 123 0.76 -3.76 7.56
CA VAL A 123 0.58 -2.50 8.28
C VAL A 123 1.51 -2.42 9.49
N ALA A 124 1.61 -3.49 10.27
CA ALA A 124 2.53 -3.54 11.41
C ALA A 124 3.98 -3.28 10.99
N SER A 125 4.44 -3.88 9.88
CA SER A 125 5.79 -3.65 9.37
C SER A 125 6.01 -2.21 8.88
N GLN A 126 5.01 -1.56 8.31
CA GLN A 126 5.09 -0.15 7.91
C GLN A 126 5.16 0.78 9.13
N VAL A 127 4.35 0.51 10.16
CA VAL A 127 4.41 1.27 11.42
C VAL A 127 5.78 1.13 12.07
N THR A 128 6.31 -0.11 12.14
CA THR A 128 7.65 -0.38 12.68
C THR A 128 8.74 0.39 11.93
N ALA A 129 8.73 0.35 10.60
CA ALA A 129 9.71 1.08 9.78
C ALA A 129 9.62 2.59 10.01
N THR A 130 8.41 3.15 10.03
CA THR A 130 8.19 4.57 10.26
C THR A 130 8.59 5.00 11.67
N ALA A 131 8.23 4.20 12.68
CA ALA A 131 8.61 4.44 14.07
C ALA A 131 10.13 4.45 14.25
N THR A 132 10.84 3.53 13.60
CA THR A 132 12.30 3.47 13.60
C THR A 132 12.91 4.75 13.02
N ILE A 133 12.39 5.23 11.88
CA ILE A 133 12.86 6.47 11.26
C ILE A 133 12.61 7.67 12.18
N ILE A 134 11.41 7.78 12.75
CA ILE A 134 11.05 8.87 13.68
C ILE A 134 11.95 8.84 14.91
N ASN A 135 12.20 7.68 15.48
CA ASN A 135 13.10 7.53 16.64
C ASN A 135 14.54 7.90 16.27
N MET A 136 15.06 7.45 15.12
CA MET A 136 16.43 7.78 14.68
C MET A 136 16.63 9.28 14.48
N LEU A 137 15.64 9.97 13.91
CA LEU A 137 15.70 11.42 13.66
C LEU A 137 15.37 12.24 14.91
N GLY A 138 14.54 11.70 15.80
CA GLY A 138 14.03 12.39 16.98
C GLY A 138 14.73 12.01 18.27
N ASN A 139 15.77 11.18 18.24
CA ASN A 139 16.46 10.71 19.44
C ASN A 139 17.09 11.85 20.24
N GLU A 140 17.65 12.84 19.56
CA GLU A 140 18.26 14.03 20.21
C GLU A 140 17.25 14.90 20.97
N ILE A 141 15.97 14.87 20.56
CA ILE A 141 14.86 15.60 21.19
C ILE A 141 14.00 14.71 22.09
N GLY A 142 14.46 13.49 22.38
CA GLY A 142 13.82 12.58 23.34
C GLY A 142 12.60 11.82 22.82
N ILE A 143 12.44 11.68 21.50
CA ILE A 143 11.32 10.87 20.92
C ILE A 143 11.68 9.38 21.01
N SER A 144 10.97 8.65 21.88
CA SER A 144 11.13 7.21 21.99
C SER A 144 10.51 6.47 20.78
N TYR A 145 10.89 5.21 20.62
CA TYR A 145 10.32 4.35 19.58
C TYR A 145 8.79 4.22 19.70
N GLU A 146 8.28 4.09 20.93
CA GLU A 146 6.84 3.98 21.20
C GLU A 146 6.09 5.25 20.81
N MET A 147 6.66 6.42 21.07
CA MET A 147 6.12 7.70 20.62
C MET A 147 6.10 7.78 19.09
N GLY A 148 7.19 7.35 18.44
CA GLY A 148 7.28 7.26 17.00
C GLY A 148 6.22 6.35 16.39
N ALA A 149 5.98 5.19 17.00
CA ALA A 149 4.94 4.25 16.58
C ALA A 149 3.53 4.83 16.73
N LEU A 150 3.27 5.51 17.85
CA LEU A 150 1.98 6.14 18.09
C LEU A 150 1.71 7.27 17.10
N ILE A 151 2.69 8.11 16.82
CA ILE A 151 2.60 9.17 15.80
C ILE A 151 2.30 8.55 14.42
N ALA A 152 3.04 7.51 14.03
CA ALA A 152 2.84 6.82 12.76
C ALA A 152 1.42 6.25 12.65
N CYS A 153 0.93 5.56 13.70
CA CYS A 153 -0.42 4.99 13.72
C CYS A 153 -1.49 6.07 13.55
N VAL A 154 -1.40 7.16 14.33
CA VAL A 154 -2.39 8.25 14.27
C VAL A 154 -2.41 8.87 12.87
N VAL A 155 -1.24 9.18 12.31
CA VAL A 155 -1.14 9.77 10.97
C VAL A 155 -1.72 8.83 9.92
N PHE A 156 -1.38 7.53 9.96
CA PHE A 156 -1.89 6.56 8.98
C PHE A 156 -3.41 6.38 9.08
N ILE A 157 -3.96 6.32 10.29
CA ILE A 157 -5.42 6.19 10.49
C ILE A 157 -6.14 7.42 9.97
N VAL A 158 -5.72 8.62 10.39
CA VAL A 158 -6.34 9.89 9.97
C VAL A 158 -6.26 10.04 8.45
N TYR A 159 -5.08 9.83 7.89
CA TYR A 159 -4.84 9.95 6.45
C TYR A 159 -5.71 8.96 5.65
N THR A 160 -5.70 7.68 6.01
CA THR A 160 -6.45 6.65 5.28
C THR A 160 -7.96 6.83 5.44
N ALA A 161 -8.44 7.16 6.65
CA ALA A 161 -9.85 7.37 6.92
C ALA A 161 -10.42 8.58 6.16
N THR A 162 -9.61 9.63 5.98
CA THR A 162 -10.07 10.86 5.32
C THR A 162 -10.03 10.78 3.80
N SER A 163 -8.98 10.20 3.22
CA SER A 163 -8.70 10.33 1.79
C SER A 163 -8.92 9.06 0.96
N GLY A 164 -9.04 7.89 1.60
CA GLY A 164 -9.19 6.62 0.91
C GLY A 164 -8.11 6.38 -0.14
N LEU A 165 -8.44 5.62 -1.17
CA LEU A 165 -7.49 5.28 -2.24
C LEU A 165 -7.07 6.51 -3.06
N PHE A 166 -7.94 7.50 -3.22
CA PHE A 166 -7.58 8.75 -3.91
C PHE A 166 -6.36 9.43 -3.30
N GLY A 167 -6.36 9.60 -1.97
CA GLY A 167 -5.23 10.22 -1.28
C GLY A 167 -3.95 9.42 -1.42
N VAL A 168 -4.06 8.10 -1.26
CA VAL A 168 -2.91 7.19 -1.40
C VAL A 168 -2.27 7.33 -2.79
N ILE A 169 -3.05 7.29 -3.86
CA ILE A 169 -2.54 7.39 -5.22
C ILE A 169 -1.85 8.74 -5.48
N TYR A 170 -2.41 9.85 -4.98
CA TYR A 170 -1.77 11.15 -5.14
C TYR A 170 -0.46 11.28 -4.35
N THR A 171 -0.42 10.78 -3.11
CA THR A 171 0.82 10.79 -2.33
C THR A 171 1.87 9.85 -2.90
N ASP A 172 1.48 8.71 -3.43
CA ASP A 172 2.38 7.77 -4.11
C ASP A 172 3.00 8.39 -5.36
N ALA A 173 2.19 9.10 -6.16
CA ALA A 173 2.69 9.81 -7.33
C ALA A 173 3.74 10.88 -6.95
N VAL A 174 3.52 11.62 -5.86
CA VAL A 174 4.49 12.60 -5.34
C VAL A 174 5.74 11.89 -4.83
N SER A 175 5.57 10.81 -4.04
CA SER A 175 6.69 10.02 -3.51
C SER A 175 7.55 9.41 -4.62
N TYR A 176 6.91 8.89 -5.68
CA TYR A 176 7.61 8.34 -6.83
C TYR A 176 8.41 9.40 -7.60
N THR A 177 7.86 10.60 -7.76
CA THR A 177 8.59 11.70 -8.42
C THR A 177 9.80 12.14 -7.60
N HIS A 178 9.70 12.16 -6.27
CA HIS A 178 10.84 12.43 -5.38
C HIS A 178 11.92 11.35 -5.46
N LEU A 179 11.54 10.08 -5.46
CA LEU A 179 12.49 8.96 -5.61
C LEU A 179 13.22 8.96 -6.94
N ARG A 180 12.59 9.45 -8.01
CA ARG A 180 13.21 9.55 -9.33
C ARG A 180 14.19 10.74 -9.46
N ALA A 181 14.06 11.74 -8.60
CA ALA A 181 14.89 12.95 -8.64
C ALA A 181 16.25 12.79 -7.93
N HIS A 182 16.46 11.68 -7.21
CA HIS A 182 17.68 11.28 -6.52
C HIS A 182 18.24 9.97 -7.07
#